data_8724fb84fdfafe9cf4086b614c7d6d75
#
_entry.id   8724fb84fdfafe9cf4086b614c7d6d75
#
_cell.length_a   1.000
_cell.length_b   1.000
_cell.length_c   1.000
_cell.angle_alpha   90.00
_cell.angle_beta   90.00
_cell.angle_gamma   90.00
#
_symmetry.space_group_name_H-M   'P 1'
#
loop_
_entity.id
_entity.type
_entity.pdbx_description
1 polymer ?
#
loop_
_entity_poly.entity_id
_entity_poly.type
_entity_poly.pdbx_seq_one_letter_code
_entity_poly.pdbx_strand_id
1 'polypeptide(L)'
;MQIPLISNELDVLCALLPPGLNADAALRTIELGCGSARMAQGLLERMPQADYLGLEIDAIQHARNLALNHPRMRFVAAGAQAIPEGDGQFDLALMLKSLHHVPLAAMDTALAEVARVLRPGGFFYISEPVYVGAMNDIVRLYNDEGLVRAAAQDAIERALACAHSPWREVARR
;
A
#
# COMPACT_ATOMS: atom_id res chain seq x y z
N MET A 1 -22.14 15.73 4.76
CA MET A 1 -21.20 15.52 3.62
C MET A 1 -21.31 14.05 3.21
N GLN A 2 -21.81 13.74 2.03
CA GLN A 2 -21.90 12.36 1.55
C GLN A 2 -20.49 11.92 1.14
N ILE A 3 -19.95 10.89 1.80
CA ILE A 3 -18.67 10.27 1.37
C ILE A 3 -18.98 9.53 0.06
N PRO A 4 -18.31 9.86 -1.06
CA PRO A 4 -18.55 9.16 -2.30
C PRO A 4 -18.18 7.68 -2.15
N LEU A 5 -19.09 6.80 -2.57
CA LEU A 5 -18.84 5.36 -2.61
C LEU A 5 -17.78 5.10 -3.70
N ILE A 6 -16.59 4.70 -3.29
CA ILE A 6 -15.55 4.28 -4.23
C ILE A 6 -15.87 2.85 -4.66
N SER A 7 -16.29 2.67 -5.91
CA SER A 7 -16.64 1.35 -6.45
C SER A 7 -15.41 0.54 -6.88
N ASN A 8 -14.30 1.21 -7.21
CA ASN A 8 -13.05 0.57 -7.64
C ASN A 8 -11.84 1.39 -7.17
N GLU A 9 -11.05 0.83 -6.26
CA GLU A 9 -9.87 1.48 -5.69
C GLU A 9 -8.76 1.73 -6.74
N LEU A 10 -8.66 0.86 -7.74
CA LEU A 10 -7.72 1.03 -8.85
C LEU A 10 -8.06 2.27 -9.71
N ASP A 11 -9.35 2.59 -9.90
CA ASP A 11 -9.76 3.80 -10.62
C ASP A 11 -9.33 5.06 -9.86
N VAL A 12 -9.44 5.02 -8.53
CA VAL A 12 -8.99 6.12 -7.67
C VAL A 12 -7.48 6.29 -7.75
N LEU A 13 -6.73 5.20 -7.63
CA LEU A 13 -5.27 5.22 -7.77
C LEU A 13 -4.86 5.82 -9.12
N CYS A 14 -5.39 5.30 -10.22
CA CYS A 14 -5.04 5.77 -11.56
C CYS A 14 -5.38 7.25 -11.78
N ALA A 15 -6.50 7.73 -11.22
CA ALA A 15 -6.89 9.14 -11.30
C ALA A 15 -6.01 10.09 -10.47
N LEU A 16 -5.30 9.58 -9.46
CA LEU A 16 -4.42 10.35 -8.58
C LEU A 16 -2.96 10.32 -9.02
N LEU A 17 -2.57 9.38 -9.87
CA LEU A 17 -1.18 9.30 -10.34
C LEU A 17 -0.78 10.58 -11.11
N PRO A 18 0.39 11.14 -10.80
CA PRO A 18 0.90 12.29 -11.53
C PRO A 18 1.21 11.94 -13.00
N PRO A 19 1.22 12.94 -13.92
CA PRO A 19 1.37 12.70 -15.36
C PRO A 19 2.59 11.88 -15.79
N GLY A 20 3.66 11.84 -14.99
CA GLY A 20 4.85 11.02 -15.27
C GLY A 20 4.72 9.54 -14.86
N LEU A 21 3.62 9.17 -14.18
CA LEU A 21 3.33 7.81 -13.73
C LEU A 21 2.03 7.29 -14.40
N ASN A 22 1.89 7.52 -15.69
CA ASN A 22 0.71 7.12 -16.47
C ASN A 22 0.87 5.71 -17.08
N ALA A 23 -0.15 5.28 -17.84
CA ALA A 23 -0.22 3.94 -18.43
C ALA A 23 0.95 3.58 -19.38
N ASP A 24 1.61 4.55 -19.96
CA ASP A 24 2.73 4.35 -20.90
C ASP A 24 4.09 4.26 -20.20
N ALA A 25 4.14 4.53 -18.89
CA ALA A 25 5.38 4.51 -18.14
C ALA A 25 5.78 3.08 -17.72
N ALA A 26 7.06 2.76 -17.83
CA ALA A 26 7.64 1.53 -17.30
C ALA A 26 7.84 1.67 -15.76
N LEU A 27 6.75 1.66 -15.01
CA LEU A 27 6.75 1.84 -13.57
C LEU A 27 7.33 0.63 -12.84
N ARG A 28 8.17 0.88 -11.85
CA ARG A 28 8.53 -0.11 -10.84
C ARG A 28 7.64 0.09 -9.62
N THR A 29 6.72 -0.83 -9.41
CA THR A 29 5.73 -0.77 -8.33
C THR A 29 6.05 -1.76 -7.23
N ILE A 30 5.90 -1.36 -5.98
CA ILE A 30 5.95 -2.24 -4.80
C ILE A 30 4.64 -2.16 -4.02
N GLU A 31 4.10 -3.30 -3.59
CA GLU A 31 2.93 -3.38 -2.71
C GLU A 31 3.27 -4.12 -1.41
N LEU A 32 3.01 -3.47 -0.27
CA LEU A 32 3.32 -3.94 1.07
C LEU A 32 2.07 -4.62 1.67
N GLY A 33 2.15 -5.93 1.91
CA GLY A 33 0.99 -6.73 2.30
C GLY A 33 0.05 -6.93 1.11
N CYS A 34 0.56 -7.49 0.02
CA CYS A 34 -0.14 -7.57 -1.26
C CYS A 34 -1.33 -8.56 -1.26
N GLY A 35 -1.51 -9.36 -0.20
CA GLY A 35 -2.56 -10.36 -0.14
C GLY A 35 -2.57 -11.24 -1.40
N SER A 36 -3.72 -11.36 -2.05
CA SER A 36 -3.88 -12.16 -3.28
C SER A 36 -3.44 -11.43 -4.57
N ALA A 37 -2.75 -10.33 -4.47
CA ALA A 37 -2.22 -9.53 -5.59
C ALA A 37 -3.29 -9.08 -6.62
N ARG A 38 -4.53 -8.86 -6.17
CA ARG A 38 -5.62 -8.40 -7.07
C ARG A 38 -5.36 -7.01 -7.64
N MET A 39 -4.80 -6.12 -6.82
CA MET A 39 -4.43 -4.78 -7.28
C MET A 39 -3.35 -4.86 -8.36
N ALA A 40 -2.36 -5.72 -8.17
CA ALA A 40 -1.30 -5.95 -9.14
C ALA A 40 -1.83 -6.39 -10.51
N GLN A 41 -2.74 -7.35 -10.54
CA GLN A 41 -3.32 -7.86 -11.79
C GLN A 41 -4.01 -6.72 -12.56
N GLY A 42 -4.91 -5.99 -11.90
CA GLY A 42 -5.60 -4.86 -12.52
C GLY A 42 -4.66 -3.70 -12.91
N LEU A 43 -3.61 -3.46 -12.11
CA LEU A 43 -2.61 -2.44 -12.41
C LEU A 43 -1.82 -2.80 -13.68
N LEU A 44 -1.35 -4.04 -13.81
CA LEU A 44 -0.58 -4.50 -14.96
C LEU A 44 -1.42 -4.62 -16.25
N GLU A 45 -2.74 -4.80 -16.13
CA GLU A 45 -3.66 -4.70 -17.28
C GLU A 45 -3.73 -3.26 -17.82
N ARG A 46 -3.73 -2.26 -16.91
CA ARG A 46 -3.81 -0.83 -17.28
C ARG A 46 -2.45 -0.23 -17.62
N MET A 47 -1.38 -0.79 -17.06
CA MET A 47 0.00 -0.33 -17.21
C MET A 47 0.88 -1.48 -17.72
N PRO A 48 0.77 -1.81 -19.01
CA PRO A 48 1.41 -3.00 -19.57
C PRO A 48 2.95 -2.95 -19.59
N GLN A 49 3.56 -1.80 -19.30
CA GLN A 49 5.00 -1.65 -19.17
C GLN A 49 5.50 -1.69 -17.72
N ALA A 50 4.59 -1.77 -16.72
CA ALA A 50 4.96 -1.76 -15.33
C ALA A 50 5.49 -3.12 -14.86
N ASP A 51 6.45 -3.10 -13.92
CA ASP A 51 6.89 -4.24 -13.12
C ASP A 51 6.36 -4.13 -11.70
N TYR A 52 6.06 -5.26 -11.10
CA TYR A 52 5.47 -5.32 -9.78
C TYR A 52 6.23 -6.24 -8.83
N LEU A 53 6.46 -5.74 -7.62
CA LEU A 53 6.93 -6.51 -6.47
C LEU A 53 5.85 -6.52 -5.38
N GLY A 54 5.36 -7.70 -4.99
CA GLY A 54 4.49 -7.88 -3.82
C GLY A 54 5.25 -8.42 -2.62
N LEU A 55 5.10 -7.76 -1.47
CA LEU A 55 5.57 -8.30 -0.19
C LEU A 55 4.37 -8.94 0.54
N GLU A 56 4.54 -10.18 1.01
CA GLU A 56 3.52 -10.92 1.75
C GLU A 56 4.17 -11.80 2.83
N ILE A 57 3.75 -11.61 4.08
CA ILE A 57 4.29 -12.36 5.23
C ILE A 57 3.54 -13.67 5.50
N ASP A 58 2.27 -13.77 5.08
CA ASP A 58 1.53 -15.03 5.20
C ASP A 58 2.10 -16.07 4.21
N ALA A 59 2.68 -17.12 4.76
CA ALA A 59 3.37 -18.14 3.97
C ALA A 59 2.45 -18.89 3.00
N ILE A 60 1.18 -19.07 3.37
CA ILE A 60 0.18 -19.75 2.54
C ILE A 60 -0.18 -18.85 1.36
N GLN A 61 -0.45 -17.56 1.63
CA GLN A 61 -0.78 -16.60 0.60
C GLN A 61 0.43 -16.34 -0.32
N HIS A 62 1.63 -16.21 0.26
CA HIS A 62 2.85 -16.06 -0.53
C HIS A 62 3.08 -17.23 -1.50
N ALA A 63 2.89 -18.48 -1.05
CA ALA A 63 2.99 -19.65 -1.92
C ALA A 63 1.97 -19.62 -3.07
N ARG A 64 0.74 -19.15 -2.81
CA ARG A 64 -0.28 -18.95 -3.85
C ARG A 64 0.13 -17.87 -4.85
N ASN A 65 0.73 -16.79 -4.38
CA ASN A 65 1.19 -15.70 -5.24
C ASN A 65 2.32 -16.17 -6.16
N LEU A 66 3.28 -16.95 -5.66
CA LEU A 66 4.32 -17.56 -6.49
C LEU A 66 3.76 -18.45 -7.59
N ALA A 67 2.62 -19.12 -7.35
CA ALA A 67 1.96 -19.96 -8.35
C ALA A 67 1.28 -19.16 -9.48
N LEU A 68 1.11 -17.84 -9.37
CA LEU A 68 0.58 -17.01 -10.45
C LEU A 68 1.50 -16.98 -11.67
N ASN A 69 2.81 -17.20 -11.47
CA ASN A 69 3.82 -17.31 -12.53
C ASN A 69 3.72 -16.22 -13.62
N HIS A 70 3.54 -14.96 -13.19
CA HIS A 70 3.39 -13.84 -14.11
C HIS A 70 4.77 -13.21 -14.41
N PRO A 71 5.14 -12.93 -15.66
CA PRO A 71 6.50 -12.51 -16.04
C PRO A 71 6.91 -11.14 -15.46
N ARG A 72 5.95 -10.29 -15.10
CA ARG A 72 6.19 -8.94 -14.53
C ARG A 72 5.78 -8.84 -13.06
N MET A 73 5.48 -9.95 -12.39
CA MET A 73 5.22 -10.01 -10.97
C MET A 73 6.32 -10.79 -10.27
N ARG A 74 6.88 -10.21 -9.24
CA ARG A 74 7.78 -10.87 -8.30
C ARG A 74 7.17 -10.80 -6.92
N PHE A 75 7.34 -11.85 -6.12
CA PHE A 75 6.84 -11.92 -4.75
C PHE A 75 7.96 -12.27 -3.79
N VAL A 76 7.97 -11.61 -2.62
CA VAL A 76 8.96 -11.84 -1.57
C VAL A 76 8.25 -11.96 -0.23
N ALA A 77 8.69 -12.94 0.57
CA ALA A 77 8.20 -13.12 1.93
C ALA A 77 8.90 -12.13 2.87
N ALA A 78 8.33 -10.94 3.02
CA ALA A 78 8.86 -9.88 3.87
C ALA A 78 7.75 -8.97 4.40
N GLY A 79 8.00 -8.35 5.55
CA GLY A 79 7.11 -7.32 6.10
C GLY A 79 7.52 -5.90 5.68
N ALA A 80 6.59 -4.96 5.77
CA ALA A 80 6.80 -3.56 5.39
C ALA A 80 7.90 -2.86 6.22
N GLN A 81 8.18 -3.33 7.44
CA GLN A 81 9.19 -2.76 8.34
C GLN A 81 10.64 -3.17 8.00
N ALA A 82 10.83 -4.07 7.01
CA ALA A 82 12.15 -4.54 6.57
C ALA A 82 12.07 -4.94 5.10
N ILE A 83 12.06 -3.97 4.22
CA ILE A 83 11.94 -4.18 2.77
C ILE A 83 13.30 -4.62 2.21
N PRO A 84 13.42 -5.84 1.63
CA PRO A 84 14.69 -6.38 1.15
C PRO A 84 15.08 -5.85 -0.23
N GLU A 85 14.94 -4.54 -0.44
CA GLU A 85 15.25 -3.83 -1.67
C GLU A 85 16.12 -2.61 -1.38
N GLY A 86 16.87 -2.16 -2.37
CA GLY A 86 17.73 -0.97 -2.26
C GLY A 86 16.95 0.35 -2.24
N ASP A 87 17.66 1.43 -1.88
CA ASP A 87 17.10 2.77 -1.84
C ASP A 87 16.71 3.26 -3.24
N GLY A 88 15.59 4.00 -3.33
CA GLY A 88 15.17 4.68 -4.55
C GLY A 88 14.86 3.76 -5.74
N GLN A 89 14.45 2.52 -5.49
CA GLN A 89 14.21 1.52 -6.54
C GLN A 89 12.83 1.60 -7.17
N PHE A 90 11.85 2.24 -6.54
CA PHE A 90 10.46 2.20 -6.98
C PHE A 90 9.90 3.58 -7.31
N ASP A 91 9.00 3.62 -8.28
CA ASP A 91 8.25 4.80 -8.70
C ASP A 91 6.96 4.95 -7.92
N LEU A 92 6.32 3.82 -7.60
CA LEU A 92 5.03 3.71 -6.94
C LEU A 92 5.10 2.68 -5.81
N ALA A 93 4.66 3.08 -4.62
CA ALA A 93 4.42 2.16 -3.52
C ALA A 93 2.92 2.13 -3.20
N LEU A 94 2.42 0.94 -2.87
CA LEU A 94 1.03 0.68 -2.50
C LEU A 94 0.98 0.04 -1.11
N MET A 95 0.05 0.48 -0.28
CA MET A 95 -0.26 -0.14 1.01
C MET A 95 -1.77 -0.10 1.22
N LEU A 96 -2.42 -1.23 0.93
CA LEU A 96 -3.88 -1.30 0.82
C LEU A 96 -4.45 -2.13 1.96
N LYS A 97 -4.99 -1.44 2.98
CA LYS A 97 -5.57 -2.08 4.17
C LYS A 97 -4.58 -3.01 4.87
N SER A 98 -3.31 -2.61 4.92
CA SER A 98 -2.21 -3.46 5.40
C SER A 98 -1.34 -2.83 6.49
N LEU A 99 -1.34 -1.50 6.67
CA LEU A 99 -0.57 -0.86 7.72
C LEU A 99 -1.05 -1.28 9.12
N HIS A 100 -2.35 -1.40 9.34
CA HIS A 100 -2.91 -1.84 10.62
C HIS A 100 -2.57 -3.30 10.99
N HIS A 101 -2.05 -4.09 10.05
CA HIS A 101 -1.50 -5.43 10.31
C HIS A 101 0.00 -5.42 10.67
N VAL A 102 0.68 -4.29 10.49
CA VAL A 102 2.06 -4.12 10.94
C VAL A 102 2.08 -4.00 12.47
N PRO A 103 3.02 -4.62 13.20
CA PRO A 103 3.13 -4.44 14.64
C PRO A 103 3.16 -2.95 15.01
N LEU A 104 2.42 -2.55 16.06
CA LEU A 104 2.26 -1.14 16.45
C LEU A 104 3.60 -0.40 16.55
N ALA A 105 4.60 -1.02 17.20
CA ALA A 105 5.93 -0.44 17.36
C ALA A 105 6.75 -0.34 16.06
N ALA A 106 6.29 -0.96 14.98
CA ALA A 106 7.00 -1.02 13.69
C ALA A 106 6.33 -0.18 12.59
N MET A 107 5.18 0.44 12.84
CA MET A 107 4.44 1.21 11.83
C MET A 107 5.25 2.40 11.31
N ASP A 108 5.89 3.17 12.21
CA ASP A 108 6.72 4.31 11.80
C ASP A 108 7.95 3.85 11.00
N THR A 109 8.55 2.70 11.37
CA THR A 109 9.64 2.08 10.60
C THR A 109 9.16 1.62 9.22
N ALA A 110 7.96 1.04 9.12
CA ALA A 110 7.40 0.64 7.83
C ALA A 110 7.21 1.84 6.89
N LEU A 111 6.68 2.96 7.39
CA LEU A 111 6.55 4.19 6.61
C LEU A 111 7.91 4.77 6.19
N ALA A 112 8.93 4.69 7.05
CA ALA A 112 10.30 5.10 6.72
C ALA A 112 10.93 4.19 5.65
N GLU A 113 10.72 2.88 5.71
CA GLU A 113 11.19 1.92 4.71
C GLU A 113 10.52 2.17 3.33
N VAL A 114 9.22 2.49 3.31
CA VAL A 114 8.54 2.88 2.06
C VAL A 114 9.19 4.14 1.47
N ALA A 115 9.48 5.14 2.30
CA ALA A 115 10.18 6.35 1.85
C ALA A 115 11.58 6.05 1.30
N ARG A 116 12.31 5.14 1.95
CA ARG A 116 13.66 4.74 1.54
C ARG A 116 13.68 4.08 0.16
N VAL A 117 12.75 3.17 -0.09
CA VAL A 117 12.73 2.41 -1.36
C VAL A 117 12.12 3.18 -2.53
N LEU A 118 11.33 4.22 -2.25
CA LEU A 118 10.84 5.13 -3.30
C LEU A 118 11.94 6.07 -3.78
N ARG A 119 12.02 6.29 -5.09
CA ARG A 119 12.89 7.33 -5.65
C ARG A 119 12.40 8.72 -5.23
N PRO A 120 13.26 9.74 -5.25
CA PRO A 120 12.82 11.12 -5.08
C PRO A 120 11.71 11.47 -6.08
N GLY A 121 10.58 11.99 -5.58
CA GLY A 121 9.38 12.26 -6.39
C GLY A 121 8.54 11.02 -6.72
N GLY A 122 8.85 9.86 -6.15
CA GLY A 122 8.00 8.67 -6.21
C GLY A 122 6.65 8.90 -5.51
N PHE A 123 5.67 8.07 -5.79
CA PHE A 123 4.31 8.21 -5.30
C PHE A 123 3.96 7.07 -4.34
N PHE A 124 3.39 7.42 -3.19
CA PHE A 124 2.89 6.44 -2.22
C PHE A 124 1.37 6.55 -2.12
N TYR A 125 0.68 5.47 -2.44
CA TYR A 125 -0.76 5.35 -2.23
C TYR A 125 -1.02 4.43 -1.05
N ILE A 126 -1.63 4.98 -0.01
CA ILE A 126 -2.02 4.24 1.19
C ILE A 126 -3.54 4.35 1.40
N SER A 127 -4.18 3.25 1.70
CA SER A 127 -5.60 3.20 2.02
C SER A 127 -5.80 2.32 3.26
N GLU A 128 -6.45 2.88 4.26
CA GLU A 128 -6.74 2.21 5.53
C GLU A 128 -8.24 2.27 5.85
N PRO A 129 -8.82 1.19 6.37
CA PRO A 129 -10.23 1.20 6.70
C PRO A 129 -10.50 2.11 7.90
N VAL A 130 -11.50 2.97 7.77
CA VAL A 130 -11.98 3.78 8.89
C VAL A 130 -12.80 2.92 9.85
N TYR A 131 -12.63 3.14 11.17
CA TYR A 131 -13.33 2.35 12.20
C TYR A 131 -14.66 3.02 12.57
N VAL A 132 -15.60 3.12 11.60
CA VAL A 132 -16.92 3.74 11.79
C VAL A 132 -18.01 2.97 11.01
N GLY A 133 -19.26 3.10 11.47
CA GLY A 133 -20.44 2.56 10.80
C GLY A 133 -20.88 1.19 11.28
N ALA A 134 -22.15 0.84 10.99
CA ALA A 134 -22.82 -0.36 11.50
C ALA A 134 -22.11 -1.68 11.19
N MET A 135 -21.37 -1.77 10.08
CA MET A 135 -20.58 -2.96 9.78
C MET A 135 -19.46 -3.18 10.81
N ASN A 136 -18.78 -2.09 11.25
CA ASN A 136 -17.78 -2.19 12.30
C ASN A 136 -18.38 -2.60 13.65
N ASP A 137 -19.62 -2.19 13.94
CA ASP A 137 -20.34 -2.61 15.17
C ASP A 137 -20.57 -4.12 15.21
N ILE A 138 -20.69 -4.77 14.05
CA ILE A 138 -20.80 -6.24 13.93
C ILE A 138 -19.42 -6.88 13.99
N VAL A 139 -18.46 -6.37 13.19
CA VAL A 139 -17.11 -6.96 13.07
C VAL A 139 -16.37 -6.96 14.40
N ARG A 140 -16.46 -5.87 15.20
CA ARG A 140 -15.81 -5.78 16.51
C ARG A 140 -16.22 -6.85 17.52
N LEU A 141 -17.37 -7.51 17.33
CA LEU A 141 -17.79 -8.61 18.19
C LEU A 141 -16.91 -9.88 18.02
N TYR A 142 -16.23 -9.99 16.89
CA TYR A 142 -15.42 -11.16 16.53
C TYR A 142 -13.94 -10.81 16.38
N ASN A 143 -13.64 -9.62 15.87
CA ASN A 143 -12.29 -9.12 15.62
C ASN A 143 -12.25 -7.60 15.78
N ASP A 144 -11.97 -7.14 17.00
CA ASP A 144 -11.90 -5.70 17.28
C ASP A 144 -10.53 -5.14 16.85
N GLU A 145 -10.49 -4.51 15.70
CA GLU A 145 -9.31 -3.85 15.14
C GLU A 145 -9.25 -2.35 15.45
N GLY A 146 -10.11 -1.83 16.33
CA GLY A 146 -10.19 -0.39 16.62
C GLY A 146 -8.85 0.22 17.01
N LEU A 147 -8.10 -0.45 17.89
CA LEU A 147 -6.78 0.01 18.33
C LEU A 147 -5.77 0.08 17.19
N VAL A 148 -5.62 -0.99 16.41
CA VAL A 148 -4.61 -1.06 15.34
C VAL A 148 -4.94 -0.15 14.17
N ARG A 149 -6.23 0.03 13.86
CA ARG A 149 -6.68 0.98 12.83
C ARG A 149 -6.46 2.43 13.25
N ALA A 150 -6.75 2.78 14.51
CA ALA A 150 -6.45 4.11 15.05
C ALA A 150 -4.93 4.37 15.02
N ALA A 151 -4.13 3.40 15.46
CA ALA A 151 -2.68 3.53 15.46
C ALA A 151 -2.09 3.69 14.05
N ALA A 152 -2.67 3.02 13.04
CA ALA A 152 -2.27 3.19 11.64
C ALA A 152 -2.55 4.61 11.14
N GLN A 153 -3.73 5.16 11.44
CA GLN A 153 -4.05 6.56 11.13
C GLN A 153 -3.08 7.54 11.83
N ASP A 154 -2.85 7.33 13.13
CA ASP A 154 -1.91 8.16 13.90
C ASP A 154 -0.48 8.09 13.35
N ALA A 155 -0.03 6.93 12.87
CA ALA A 155 1.28 6.77 12.26
C ALA A 155 1.41 7.57 10.95
N ILE A 156 0.37 7.56 10.11
CA ILE A 156 0.30 8.37 8.89
C ILE A 156 0.36 9.86 9.24
N GLU A 157 -0.44 10.32 10.22
CA GLU A 157 -0.45 11.72 10.64
C GLU A 157 0.92 12.16 11.20
N ARG A 158 1.55 11.33 12.04
CA ARG A 158 2.91 11.62 12.53
C ARG A 158 3.93 11.71 11.40
N ALA A 159 3.87 10.79 10.44
CA ALA A 159 4.77 10.79 9.29
C ALA A 159 4.63 12.07 8.46
N LEU A 160 3.41 12.56 8.26
CA LEU A 160 3.14 13.82 7.53
C LEU A 160 3.55 15.08 8.34
N ALA A 161 3.33 15.07 9.66
CA ALA A 161 3.59 16.21 10.53
C ALA A 161 5.07 16.41 10.90
N CYS A 162 5.94 15.45 10.62
CA CYS A 162 7.36 15.53 10.94
C CYS A 162 8.03 16.72 10.20
N ALA A 163 8.82 17.52 10.91
CA ALA A 163 9.46 18.72 10.35
C ALA A 163 10.39 18.44 9.14
N HIS A 164 10.92 17.23 9.05
CA HIS A 164 11.76 16.76 7.94
C HIS A 164 11.10 15.57 7.23
N SER A 165 9.76 15.59 7.14
CA SER A 165 9.02 14.53 6.48
C SER A 165 9.46 14.36 5.03
N PRO A 166 9.73 13.14 4.58
CA PRO A 166 9.90 12.85 3.17
C PRO A 166 8.56 12.91 2.40
N TRP A 167 7.43 13.01 3.13
CA TRP A 167 6.08 12.93 2.60
C TRP A 167 5.45 14.29 2.39
N ARG A 168 4.74 14.43 1.28
CA ARG A 168 3.82 15.53 1.03
C ARG A 168 2.48 14.97 0.60
N GLU A 169 1.44 15.26 1.38
CA GLU A 169 0.07 14.87 1.01
C GLU A 169 -0.35 15.57 -0.30
N VAL A 170 -0.82 14.78 -1.26
CA VAL A 170 -1.31 15.27 -2.55
C VAL A 170 -2.84 15.24 -2.58
N ALA A 171 -3.45 14.23 -1.99
CA ALA A 171 -4.89 14.08 -1.89
C ALA A 171 -5.26 13.21 -0.69
N ARG A 172 -6.44 13.50 -0.08
CA ARG A 172 -7.09 12.67 0.94
C ARG A 172 -8.56 12.50 0.57
N ARG A 173 -9.07 11.27 0.67
CA ARG A 173 -10.48 10.96 0.34
C ARG A 173 -11.11 10.06 1.38
#